data_41a53ebec9d2115f42974eadda732385
#
_entry.id   41a53ebec9d2115f42974eadda732385
#
_cell.length_a   1.000
_cell.length_b   1.000
_cell.length_c   1.000
_cell.angle_alpha   90.00
_cell.angle_beta   90.00
_cell.angle_gamma   90.00
#
_symmetry.space_group_name_H-M   'P 1'
#
loop_
_entity.id
_entity.type
_entity.pdbx_description
1 polymer ?
#
loop_
_entity_poly.entity_id
_entity_poly.type
_entity_poly.pdbx_seq_one_letter_code
_entity_poly.pdbx_strand_id
1 'polypeptide(L)'
;MRKFISAFTYIFHPLFVPVYATLFYFLVAHSYFYKHEIYLVFLQVFILTILLPISLYYLLRSLGKIRSKVLLDKKERRLPLAFYSVLLLILIEHSFSVFVVPELYYYFLGVLISTVAALALVLAGFKSSLHMMAISSFTLFTIGISVYYHVRFINLIALLIMCCGLVASSRLQAKAHTMGELALGTLVGILPQVGLWYVWLLPSV
;
A
#
# COMPACT_ATOMS: atom_id res chain seq x y z
N MET A 1 13.85 -19.16 -13.44
CA MET A 1 14.19 -18.11 -12.46
C MET A 1 13.56 -16.75 -12.79
N ARG A 2 13.69 -16.19 -14.03
CA ARG A 2 13.09 -14.88 -14.41
C ARG A 2 11.57 -14.82 -14.22
N LYS A 3 10.80 -15.82 -14.66
CA LYS A 3 9.34 -15.86 -14.50
C LYS A 3 8.89 -15.92 -13.03
N PHE A 4 9.63 -16.64 -12.20
CA PHE A 4 9.37 -16.75 -10.77
C PHE A 4 9.52 -15.38 -10.08
N ILE A 5 10.63 -14.67 -10.30
CA ILE A 5 10.86 -13.35 -9.72
C ILE A 5 9.82 -12.34 -10.22
N SER A 6 9.42 -12.38 -11.51
CA SER A 6 8.41 -11.47 -12.03
C SER A 6 7.02 -11.66 -11.41
N ALA A 7 6.68 -12.87 -10.91
CA ALA A 7 5.41 -13.12 -10.24
C ALA A 7 5.22 -12.25 -8.98
N PHE A 8 6.30 -11.92 -8.27
CA PHE A 8 6.24 -11.06 -7.08
C PHE A 8 5.76 -9.63 -7.38
N THR A 9 5.99 -9.12 -8.59
CA THR A 9 5.42 -7.83 -9.03
C THR A 9 3.88 -7.88 -9.11
N TYR A 10 3.32 -9.00 -9.52
CA TYR A 10 1.87 -9.15 -9.61
C TYR A 10 1.23 -9.45 -8.26
N ILE A 11 1.84 -10.33 -7.46
CA ILE A 11 1.36 -10.69 -6.11
C ILE A 11 1.36 -9.44 -5.22
N PHE A 12 2.47 -8.71 -5.17
CA PHE A 12 2.60 -7.49 -4.36
C PHE A 12 2.33 -6.22 -5.19
N HIS A 13 1.31 -6.29 -6.06
CA HIS A 13 0.88 -5.09 -6.77
C HIS A 13 0.32 -4.06 -5.77
N PRO A 14 0.63 -2.76 -5.89
CA PRO A 14 0.20 -1.73 -4.94
C PRO A 14 -1.30 -1.72 -4.63
N LEU A 15 -2.14 -2.10 -5.58
CA LEU A 15 -3.59 -2.16 -5.41
C LEU A 15 -4.06 -3.32 -4.51
N PHE A 16 -3.30 -4.42 -4.42
CA PHE A 16 -3.67 -5.58 -3.61
C PHE A 16 -3.17 -5.49 -2.17
N VAL A 17 -2.07 -4.78 -1.95
CA VAL A 17 -1.44 -4.69 -0.62
C VAL A 17 -2.38 -4.14 0.46
N PRO A 18 -3.22 -3.10 0.22
CA PRO A 18 -4.21 -2.63 1.18
C PRO A 18 -5.20 -3.72 1.60
N VAL A 19 -5.63 -4.56 0.66
CA VAL A 19 -6.52 -5.70 0.93
C VAL A 19 -5.82 -6.75 1.80
N TYR A 20 -4.53 -7.04 1.53
CA TYR A 20 -3.74 -7.96 2.36
C TYR A 20 -3.56 -7.43 3.79
N ALA A 21 -3.31 -6.14 3.95
CA ALA A 21 -3.21 -5.50 5.26
C ALA A 21 -4.53 -5.58 6.04
N THR A 22 -5.65 -5.33 5.38
CA THR A 22 -6.99 -5.44 5.98
C THR A 22 -7.31 -6.88 6.37
N LEU A 23 -7.02 -7.84 5.49
CA LEU A 23 -7.18 -9.27 5.77
C LEU A 23 -6.33 -9.69 6.97
N PHE A 24 -5.06 -9.33 6.98
CA PHE A 24 -4.13 -9.62 8.08
C PHE A 24 -4.63 -9.04 9.41
N TYR A 25 -5.07 -7.78 9.40
CA TYR A 25 -5.63 -7.13 10.58
C TYR A 25 -6.82 -7.91 11.16
N PHE A 26 -7.81 -8.24 10.35
CA PHE A 26 -8.98 -8.97 10.83
C PHE A 26 -8.70 -10.44 11.17
N LEU A 27 -7.66 -11.04 10.62
CA LEU A 27 -7.21 -12.37 11.09
C LEU A 27 -6.67 -12.31 12.52
N VAL A 28 -6.05 -11.20 12.92
CA VAL A 28 -5.53 -10.99 14.28
C VAL A 28 -6.63 -10.51 15.22
N ALA A 29 -7.44 -9.55 14.79
CA ALA A 29 -8.42 -8.85 15.63
C ALA A 29 -9.86 -9.34 15.47
N HIS A 30 -10.11 -10.50 14.81
CA HIS A 30 -11.45 -10.97 14.44
C HIS A 30 -12.41 -11.14 15.63
N SER A 31 -11.91 -11.44 16.82
CA SER A 31 -12.72 -11.64 18.03
C SER A 31 -13.37 -10.36 18.56
N TYR A 32 -12.92 -9.19 18.12
CA TYR A 32 -13.43 -7.89 18.56
C TYR A 32 -14.56 -7.35 17.66
N PHE A 33 -14.89 -8.03 16.55
CA PHE A 33 -15.81 -7.52 15.53
C PHE A 33 -16.87 -8.54 15.13
N TYR A 34 -18.05 -8.08 14.78
CA TYR A 34 -19.06 -8.93 14.16
C TYR A 34 -18.66 -9.25 12.70
N LYS A 35 -18.98 -10.47 12.26
CA LYS A 35 -18.63 -10.93 10.91
C LYS A 35 -19.12 -10.00 9.79
N HIS A 36 -20.34 -9.45 9.93
CA HIS A 36 -20.90 -8.53 8.92
C HIS A 36 -20.11 -7.21 8.82
N GLU A 37 -19.58 -6.69 9.93
CA GLU A 37 -18.74 -5.49 9.94
C GLU A 37 -17.43 -5.75 9.19
N ILE A 38 -16.78 -6.90 9.46
CA ILE A 38 -15.56 -7.32 8.75
C ILE A 38 -15.81 -7.40 7.24
N TYR A 39 -16.93 -8.03 6.82
CA TYR A 39 -17.27 -8.13 5.41
C TYR A 39 -17.54 -6.77 4.76
N LEU A 40 -18.24 -5.87 5.44
CA LEU A 40 -18.51 -4.52 4.93
C LEU A 40 -17.21 -3.72 4.73
N VAL A 41 -16.34 -3.69 5.74
CA VAL A 41 -15.04 -3.01 5.63
C VAL A 41 -14.19 -3.63 4.52
N PHE A 42 -14.13 -4.96 4.45
CA PHE A 42 -13.37 -5.64 3.42
C PHE A 42 -13.88 -5.32 2.00
N LEU A 43 -15.21 -5.30 1.82
CA LEU A 43 -15.85 -4.94 0.55
C LEU A 43 -15.54 -3.49 0.15
N GLN A 44 -15.59 -2.55 1.08
CA GLN A 44 -15.26 -1.14 0.85
C GLN A 44 -13.79 -0.99 0.44
N VAL A 45 -12.86 -1.63 1.17
CA VAL A 45 -11.44 -1.64 0.81
C VAL A 45 -11.25 -2.22 -0.59
N PHE A 46 -11.86 -3.36 -0.89
CA PHE A 46 -11.75 -4.00 -2.20
C PHE A 46 -12.25 -3.11 -3.35
N ILE A 47 -13.40 -2.48 -3.17
CA ILE A 47 -13.98 -1.57 -4.18
C ILE A 47 -13.07 -0.35 -4.37
N LEU A 48 -12.68 0.32 -3.28
CA LEU A 48 -11.98 1.60 -3.35
C LEU A 48 -10.49 1.45 -3.70
N THR A 49 -9.85 0.32 -3.35
CA THR A 49 -8.41 0.15 -3.62
C THR A 49 -8.12 -0.71 -4.86
N ILE A 50 -9.07 -1.49 -5.36
CA ILE A 50 -8.88 -2.36 -6.52
C ILE A 50 -9.84 -1.98 -7.67
N LEU A 51 -11.16 -2.10 -7.47
CA LEU A 51 -12.12 -1.99 -8.58
C LEU A 51 -12.12 -0.59 -9.21
N LEU A 52 -12.25 0.46 -8.39
CA LEU A 52 -12.28 1.83 -8.91
C LEU A 52 -10.96 2.27 -9.55
N PRO A 53 -9.77 2.01 -8.97
CA PRO A 53 -8.51 2.32 -9.66
C PRO A 53 -8.32 1.58 -10.98
N ILE A 54 -8.72 0.30 -11.05
CA ILE A 54 -8.67 -0.47 -12.29
C ILE A 54 -9.64 0.10 -13.33
N SER A 55 -10.86 0.43 -12.94
CA SER A 55 -11.87 1.05 -13.82
C SER A 55 -11.37 2.38 -14.36
N LEU A 56 -10.78 3.23 -13.51
CA LEU A 56 -10.16 4.48 -13.93
C LEU A 56 -9.01 4.25 -14.92
N TYR A 57 -8.14 3.26 -14.65
CA TYR A 57 -7.04 2.94 -15.56
C TYR A 57 -7.57 2.61 -16.97
N TYR A 58 -8.59 1.76 -17.08
CA TYR A 58 -9.18 1.42 -18.39
C TYR A 58 -9.88 2.62 -19.05
N LEU A 59 -10.56 3.46 -18.27
CA LEU A 59 -11.17 4.70 -18.74
C LEU A 59 -10.11 5.66 -19.31
N LEU A 60 -9.04 5.92 -18.54
CA LEU A 60 -7.96 6.81 -19.00
C LEU A 60 -7.24 6.25 -20.22
N ARG A 61 -7.14 4.93 -20.33
CA ARG A 61 -6.56 4.26 -21.49
C ARG A 61 -7.46 4.38 -22.71
N SER A 62 -8.78 4.22 -22.59
CA SER A 62 -9.74 4.39 -23.70
C SER A 62 -9.78 5.84 -24.20
N LEU A 63 -9.57 6.81 -23.30
CA LEU A 63 -9.46 8.24 -23.63
C LEU A 63 -8.07 8.65 -24.19
N GLY A 64 -7.14 7.69 -24.38
CA GLY A 64 -5.79 7.95 -24.90
C GLY A 64 -4.86 8.72 -23.95
N LYS A 65 -5.25 8.90 -22.67
CA LYS A 65 -4.44 9.58 -21.65
C LYS A 65 -3.32 8.70 -21.10
N ILE A 66 -3.47 7.37 -21.17
CA ILE A 66 -2.48 6.36 -20.80
C ILE A 66 -2.19 5.50 -22.02
N ARG A 67 -0.92 5.42 -22.40
CA ARG A 67 -0.46 4.61 -23.53
C ARG A 67 0.29 3.36 -23.09
N SER A 68 1.04 3.46 -22.01
CA SER A 68 1.85 2.35 -21.48
C SER A 68 1.04 1.43 -20.58
N LYS A 69 1.26 0.10 -20.70
CA LYS A 69 0.63 -0.90 -19.78
C LYS A 69 1.15 -0.77 -18.33
N VAL A 70 2.30 -0.16 -18.11
CA VAL A 70 3.03 -0.18 -16.83
C VAL A 70 3.25 1.23 -16.28
N LEU A 71 2.58 2.25 -16.85
CA LEU A 71 2.72 3.66 -16.43
C LEU A 71 4.20 4.08 -16.32
N LEU A 72 4.99 3.82 -17.37
CA LEU A 72 6.42 4.12 -17.39
C LEU A 72 6.68 5.62 -17.40
N ASP A 73 5.84 6.38 -18.09
CA ASP A 73 5.92 7.84 -18.10
C ASP A 73 5.41 8.44 -16.79
N LYS A 74 6.17 9.37 -16.25
CA LYS A 74 5.82 10.14 -15.04
C LYS A 74 4.50 10.89 -15.21
N LYS A 75 4.24 11.46 -16.39
CA LYS A 75 3.00 12.21 -16.67
C LYS A 75 1.75 11.33 -16.58
N GLU A 76 1.86 10.08 -17.04
CA GLU A 76 0.75 9.13 -16.98
C GLU A 76 0.36 8.72 -15.54
N ARG A 77 1.26 8.91 -14.55
CA ARG A 77 1.02 8.58 -13.14
C ARG A 77 0.23 9.62 -12.38
N ARG A 78 0.19 10.88 -12.85
CA ARG A 78 -0.38 12.01 -12.11
C ARG A 78 -1.87 11.81 -11.81
N LEU A 79 -2.66 11.54 -12.83
CA LEU A 79 -4.12 11.33 -12.68
C LEU A 79 -4.45 10.07 -11.84
N PRO A 80 -3.86 8.89 -12.08
CA PRO A 80 -4.09 7.73 -11.22
C PRO A 80 -3.74 7.96 -9.76
N LEU A 81 -2.60 8.61 -9.45
CA LEU A 81 -2.20 8.89 -8.07
C LEU A 81 -3.12 9.90 -7.39
N ALA A 82 -3.50 10.97 -8.09
CA ALA A 82 -4.43 11.97 -7.56
C ALA A 82 -5.79 11.34 -7.25
N PHE A 83 -6.33 10.54 -8.18
CA PHE A 83 -7.58 9.84 -7.98
C PHE A 83 -7.50 8.82 -6.82
N TYR A 84 -6.41 8.06 -6.77
CA TYR A 84 -6.20 7.09 -5.69
C TYR A 84 -6.09 7.77 -4.32
N SER A 85 -5.47 8.96 -4.24
CA SER A 85 -5.46 9.75 -3.00
C SER A 85 -6.87 10.15 -2.55
N VAL A 86 -7.74 10.55 -3.48
CA VAL A 86 -9.15 10.86 -3.17
C VAL A 86 -9.90 9.63 -2.69
N LEU A 87 -9.70 8.47 -3.35
CA LEU A 87 -10.34 7.21 -2.92
C LEU A 87 -9.88 6.78 -1.53
N LEU A 88 -8.60 6.94 -1.21
CA LEU A 88 -8.06 6.65 0.14
C LEU A 88 -8.65 7.60 1.19
N LEU A 89 -8.81 8.88 0.87
CA LEU A 89 -9.46 9.84 1.76
C LEU A 89 -10.91 9.43 2.04
N ILE A 90 -11.69 9.09 1.01
CA ILE A 90 -13.06 8.59 1.14
C ILE A 90 -13.10 7.33 2.00
N LEU A 91 -12.14 6.40 1.77
CA LEU A 91 -12.05 5.16 2.54
C LEU A 91 -11.81 5.43 4.02
N ILE A 92 -10.88 6.34 4.36
CA ILE A 92 -10.55 6.68 5.74
C ILE A 92 -11.75 7.34 6.42
N GLU A 93 -12.39 8.29 5.78
CA GLU A 93 -13.51 9.06 6.37
C GLU A 93 -14.79 8.22 6.57
N HIS A 94 -15.05 7.26 5.68
CA HIS A 94 -16.32 6.52 5.69
C HIS A 94 -16.23 5.08 6.16
N SER A 95 -15.04 4.48 6.15
CA SER A 95 -14.89 3.04 6.46
C SER A 95 -14.17 2.80 7.79
N PHE A 96 -13.39 3.75 8.28
CA PHE A 96 -12.59 3.57 9.49
C PHE A 96 -12.91 4.65 10.54
N SER A 97 -13.28 4.18 11.73
CA SER A 97 -13.31 5.04 12.91
C SER A 97 -12.00 4.91 13.68
N VAL A 98 -11.35 6.03 13.97
CA VAL A 98 -10.14 6.06 14.79
C VAL A 98 -10.36 5.49 16.20
N PHE A 99 -11.62 5.48 16.68
CA PHE A 99 -11.99 4.94 17.99
C PHE A 99 -12.32 3.44 17.95
N VAL A 100 -12.58 2.87 16.78
CA VAL A 100 -13.02 1.47 16.62
C VAL A 100 -11.91 0.60 16.02
N VAL A 101 -11.20 1.11 15.01
CA VAL A 101 -10.13 0.41 14.28
C VAL A 101 -8.92 1.32 14.09
N PRO A 102 -8.31 1.84 15.20
CA PRO A 102 -7.23 2.82 15.12
C PRO A 102 -6.06 2.32 14.26
N GLU A 103 -5.71 1.05 14.34
CA GLU A 103 -4.57 0.48 13.64
C GLU A 103 -4.78 0.53 12.11
N LEU A 104 -5.97 0.16 11.63
CA LEU A 104 -6.31 0.29 10.20
C LEU A 104 -6.44 1.74 9.76
N TYR A 105 -7.07 2.59 10.60
CA TYR A 105 -7.17 4.01 10.33
C TYR A 105 -5.78 4.62 10.08
N TYR A 106 -4.84 4.43 11.00
CA TYR A 106 -3.49 4.98 10.87
C TYR A 106 -2.67 4.31 9.77
N TYR A 107 -2.87 3.01 9.54
CA TYR A 107 -2.26 2.36 8.37
C TYR A 107 -2.68 3.03 7.06
N PHE A 108 -3.98 3.21 6.84
CA PHE A 108 -4.49 3.83 5.61
C PHE A 108 -4.17 5.32 5.53
N LEU A 109 -4.11 6.02 6.65
CA LEU A 109 -3.61 7.40 6.70
C LEU A 109 -2.14 7.46 6.26
N GLY A 110 -1.31 6.53 6.71
CA GLY A 110 0.08 6.40 6.24
C GLY A 110 0.17 6.11 4.74
N VAL A 111 -0.70 5.23 4.21
CA VAL A 111 -0.78 4.95 2.77
C VAL A 111 -1.23 6.19 1.98
N LEU A 112 -2.17 6.97 2.49
CA LEU A 112 -2.60 8.24 1.89
C LEU A 112 -1.45 9.24 1.84
N ILE A 113 -0.76 9.47 2.97
CA ILE A 113 0.42 10.36 3.03
C ILE A 113 1.49 9.90 2.04
N SER A 114 1.79 8.61 1.99
CA SER A 114 2.73 8.02 1.02
C SER A 114 2.31 8.27 -0.42
N THR A 115 1.00 8.13 -0.73
CA THR A 115 0.47 8.32 -2.08
C THR A 115 0.55 9.79 -2.50
N VAL A 116 0.22 10.72 -1.60
CA VAL A 116 0.35 12.18 -1.82
C VAL A 116 1.82 12.56 -2.00
N ALA A 117 2.72 12.01 -1.18
CA ALA A 117 4.16 12.23 -1.33
C ALA A 117 4.68 11.69 -2.69
N ALA A 118 4.23 10.50 -3.12
CA ALA A 118 4.56 9.96 -4.43
C ALA A 118 4.03 10.84 -5.57
N LEU A 119 2.83 11.42 -5.43
CA LEU A 119 2.27 12.39 -6.37
C LEU A 119 3.12 13.66 -6.43
N ALA A 120 3.49 14.23 -5.28
CA ALA A 120 4.35 15.41 -5.19
C ALA A 120 5.71 15.15 -5.87
N LEU A 121 6.34 14.00 -5.63
CA LEU A 121 7.57 13.59 -6.30
C LEU A 121 7.39 13.52 -7.83
N VAL A 122 6.30 12.93 -8.31
CA VAL A 122 6.00 12.87 -9.75
C VAL A 122 5.81 14.27 -10.35
N LEU A 123 5.16 15.19 -9.63
CA LEU A 123 5.00 16.59 -10.06
C LEU A 123 6.34 17.32 -10.11
N ALA A 124 7.23 17.06 -9.14
CA ALA A 124 8.60 17.56 -9.09
C ALA A 124 9.56 16.87 -10.09
N GLY A 125 9.06 15.91 -10.89
CA GLY A 125 9.87 15.24 -11.91
C GLY A 125 10.66 14.03 -11.40
N PHE A 126 10.44 13.57 -10.16
CA PHE A 126 11.05 12.36 -9.60
C PHE A 126 10.10 11.18 -9.74
N LYS A 127 10.69 9.99 -9.84
CA LYS A 127 9.92 8.74 -9.93
C LYS A 127 10.27 7.85 -8.73
N SER A 128 9.28 7.41 -7.99
CA SER A 128 9.41 6.42 -6.92
C SER A 128 8.72 5.10 -7.30
N SER A 129 9.15 4.00 -6.69
CA SER A 129 8.56 2.69 -6.91
C SER A 129 7.34 2.48 -6.01
N LEU A 130 6.14 2.50 -6.59
CA LEU A 130 4.90 2.26 -5.85
C LEU A 130 4.82 0.84 -5.27
N HIS A 131 5.46 -0.15 -5.91
CA HIS A 131 5.54 -1.51 -5.37
C HIS A 131 6.37 -1.56 -4.09
N MET A 132 7.54 -0.89 -4.07
CA MET A 132 8.36 -0.82 -2.86
C MET A 132 7.64 -0.04 -1.75
N MET A 133 7.00 1.08 -2.10
CA MET A 133 6.18 1.86 -1.17
C MET A 133 5.11 1.00 -0.49
N ALA A 134 4.35 0.22 -1.27
CA ALA A 134 3.26 -0.59 -0.74
C ALA A 134 3.77 -1.73 0.15
N ILE A 135 4.74 -2.54 -0.32
CA ILE A 135 5.23 -3.69 0.45
C ILE A 135 5.98 -3.26 1.72
N SER A 136 6.77 -2.19 1.69
CA SER A 136 7.45 -1.67 2.88
C SER A 136 6.46 -1.11 3.91
N SER A 137 5.43 -0.38 3.47
CA SER A 137 4.33 0.09 4.32
C SER A 137 3.61 -1.08 5.02
N PHE A 138 3.28 -2.15 4.28
CA PHE A 138 2.65 -3.33 4.85
C PHE A 138 3.57 -4.08 5.82
N THR A 139 4.87 -4.16 5.52
CA THR A 139 5.86 -4.77 6.44
C THR A 139 5.88 -4.01 7.77
N LEU A 140 5.93 -2.67 7.74
CA LEU A 140 5.90 -1.84 8.94
C LEU A 140 4.58 -1.99 9.71
N PHE A 141 3.44 -2.03 9.01
CA PHE A 141 2.15 -2.30 9.63
C PHE A 141 2.14 -3.64 10.37
N THR A 142 2.67 -4.71 9.74
CA THR A 142 2.78 -6.04 10.37
C THR A 142 3.65 -6.00 11.63
N ILE A 143 4.76 -5.25 11.61
CA ILE A 143 5.61 -5.03 12.78
C ILE A 143 4.82 -4.29 13.86
N GLY A 144 4.12 -3.20 13.52
CA GLY A 144 3.29 -2.44 14.45
C GLY A 144 2.22 -3.30 15.14
N ILE A 145 1.49 -4.11 14.36
CA ILE A 145 0.49 -5.05 14.88
C ILE A 145 1.13 -6.11 15.80
N SER A 146 2.32 -6.62 15.44
CA SER A 146 3.07 -7.56 16.28
C SER A 146 3.41 -6.98 17.64
N VAL A 147 3.81 -5.71 17.68
CA VAL A 147 4.14 -4.99 18.93
C VAL A 147 2.86 -4.68 19.72
N TYR A 148 1.85 -4.11 19.08
CA TYR A 148 0.62 -3.66 19.72
C TYR A 148 -0.17 -4.80 20.41
N TYR A 149 -0.34 -5.93 19.70
CA TYR A 149 -1.05 -7.10 20.25
C TYR A 149 -0.15 -8.06 21.04
N HIS A 150 1.15 -7.76 21.18
CA HIS A 150 2.14 -8.65 21.82
C HIS A 150 2.20 -10.07 21.21
N VAL A 151 1.88 -10.20 19.89
CA VAL A 151 1.91 -11.46 19.16
C VAL A 151 3.17 -11.55 18.30
N ARG A 152 3.91 -12.63 18.42
CA ARG A 152 5.18 -12.84 17.69
C ARG A 152 4.98 -13.27 16.25
N PHE A 153 4.87 -12.31 15.32
CA PHE A 153 4.81 -12.57 13.87
C PHE A 153 6.19 -12.60 13.19
N ILE A 154 7.22 -13.10 13.90
CA ILE A 154 8.62 -13.01 13.41
C ILE A 154 8.82 -13.69 12.06
N ASN A 155 8.21 -14.85 11.82
CA ASN A 155 8.31 -15.59 10.56
C ASN A 155 7.63 -14.82 9.41
N LEU A 156 6.47 -14.21 9.66
CA LEU A 156 5.76 -13.40 8.66
C LEU A 156 6.56 -12.11 8.34
N ILE A 157 7.11 -11.45 9.35
CA ILE A 157 7.94 -10.26 9.17
C ILE A 157 9.19 -10.61 8.35
N ALA A 158 9.89 -11.69 8.68
CA ALA A 158 11.05 -12.16 7.92
C ALA A 158 10.68 -12.49 6.46
N LEU A 159 9.53 -13.14 6.24
CA LEU A 159 9.00 -13.41 4.90
C LEU A 159 8.72 -12.11 4.14
N LEU A 160 8.08 -11.11 4.75
CA LEU A 160 7.79 -9.83 4.11
C LEU A 160 9.07 -9.06 3.76
N ILE A 161 10.09 -9.07 4.63
CA ILE A 161 11.41 -8.48 4.34
C ILE A 161 12.06 -9.18 3.13
N MET A 162 12.00 -10.50 3.07
CA MET A 162 12.48 -11.26 1.91
C MET A 162 11.67 -10.89 0.65
N CYS A 163 10.36 -10.76 0.76
CA CYS A 163 9.49 -10.33 -0.34
C CYS A 163 9.82 -8.90 -0.82
N CYS A 164 10.21 -7.97 0.06
CA CYS A 164 10.72 -6.65 -0.35
C CYS A 164 11.93 -6.80 -1.28
N GLY A 165 12.89 -7.68 -0.95
CA GLY A 165 14.04 -7.98 -1.80
C GLY A 165 13.65 -8.60 -3.15
N LEU A 166 12.70 -9.53 -3.16
CA LEU A 166 12.20 -10.16 -4.38
C LEU A 166 11.43 -9.18 -5.29
N VAL A 167 10.61 -8.30 -4.71
CA VAL A 167 9.93 -7.22 -5.44
C VAL A 167 10.96 -6.25 -6.02
N ALA A 168 11.95 -5.81 -5.24
CA ALA A 168 13.02 -4.94 -5.73
C ALA A 168 13.75 -5.57 -6.91
N SER A 169 14.18 -6.83 -6.77
CA SER A 169 14.83 -7.61 -7.82
C SER A 169 13.97 -7.73 -9.08
N SER A 170 12.66 -7.96 -8.91
CA SER A 170 11.70 -8.03 -10.02
C SER A 170 11.63 -6.70 -10.78
N ARG A 171 11.59 -5.56 -10.06
CA ARG A 171 11.50 -4.23 -10.68
C ARG A 171 12.79 -3.84 -11.40
N LEU A 172 13.96 -4.22 -10.87
CA LEU A 172 15.25 -4.04 -11.54
C LEU A 172 15.36 -4.89 -12.81
N GLN A 173 14.99 -6.17 -12.70
CA GLN A 173 15.03 -7.10 -13.84
C GLN A 173 14.11 -6.66 -14.99
N ALA A 174 12.95 -6.10 -14.66
CA ALA A 174 12.02 -5.53 -15.63
C ALA A 174 12.50 -4.19 -16.21
N LYS A 175 13.66 -3.64 -15.76
CA LYS A 175 14.15 -2.29 -16.09
C LYS A 175 13.10 -1.19 -15.88
N ALA A 176 12.18 -1.42 -14.94
CA ALA A 176 11.09 -0.51 -14.64
C ALA A 176 11.49 0.62 -13.68
N HIS A 177 12.53 0.37 -12.87
CA HIS A 177 13.06 1.31 -11.87
C HIS A 177 14.57 1.18 -11.72
N THR A 178 15.22 2.27 -11.30
CA THR A 178 16.61 2.29 -10.83
C THR A 178 16.68 1.97 -9.33
N MET A 179 17.87 1.66 -8.80
CA MET A 179 18.09 1.45 -7.36
C MET A 179 17.64 2.67 -6.53
N GLY A 180 17.94 3.89 -6.98
CA GLY A 180 17.52 5.12 -6.31
C GLY A 180 15.99 5.26 -6.26
N GLU A 181 15.27 4.92 -7.34
CA GLU A 181 13.80 4.95 -7.36
C GLU A 181 13.17 3.87 -6.45
N LEU A 182 13.83 2.74 -6.26
CA LEU A 182 13.41 1.69 -5.32
C LEU A 182 13.63 2.15 -3.88
N ALA A 183 14.82 2.69 -3.56
CA ALA A 183 15.14 3.22 -2.24
C ALA A 183 14.19 4.37 -1.86
N LEU A 184 13.94 5.30 -2.80
CA LEU A 184 12.99 6.40 -2.59
C LEU A 184 11.57 5.86 -2.34
N GLY A 185 11.12 4.84 -3.10
CA GLY A 185 9.83 4.20 -2.88
C GLY A 185 9.73 3.53 -1.51
N THR A 186 10.78 2.87 -1.07
CA THR A 186 10.86 2.25 0.28
C THR A 186 10.76 3.31 1.37
N LEU A 187 11.51 4.41 1.27
CA LEU A 187 11.46 5.51 2.24
C LEU A 187 10.08 6.16 2.30
N VAL A 188 9.46 6.43 1.15
CA VAL A 188 8.10 7.00 1.07
C VAL A 188 7.07 6.06 1.71
N GLY A 189 7.27 4.75 1.66
CA GLY A 189 6.39 3.78 2.34
C GLY A 189 6.64 3.67 3.84
N ILE A 190 7.89 3.77 4.28
CA ILE A 190 8.30 3.60 5.69
C ILE A 190 8.00 4.84 6.53
N LEU A 191 8.44 6.02 6.07
CA LEU A 191 8.44 7.23 6.89
C LEU A 191 7.06 7.62 7.44
N PRO A 192 5.96 7.61 6.64
CA PRO A 192 4.65 7.90 7.19
C PRO A 192 4.17 6.87 8.22
N GLN A 193 4.45 5.58 8.01
CA GLN A 193 4.06 4.53 8.96
C GLN A 193 4.78 4.70 10.30
N VAL A 194 6.10 4.88 10.27
CA VAL A 194 6.90 5.10 11.50
C VAL A 194 6.50 6.41 12.17
N GLY A 195 6.27 7.49 11.42
CA GLY A 195 5.80 8.75 11.97
C GLY A 195 4.47 8.63 12.71
N LEU A 196 3.53 7.84 12.17
CA LEU A 196 2.23 7.62 12.80
C LEU A 196 2.30 6.68 14.02
N TRP A 197 3.36 5.86 14.18
CA TRP A 197 3.55 5.08 15.40
C TRP A 197 3.63 5.93 16.66
N TYR A 198 4.14 7.16 16.57
CA TYR A 198 4.15 8.10 17.69
C TYR A 198 2.74 8.47 18.17
N VAL A 199 1.72 8.29 17.33
CA VAL A 199 0.34 8.66 17.65
C VAL A 199 -0.47 7.48 18.17
N TRP A 200 -0.31 6.28 17.57
CA TRP A 200 -1.18 5.16 17.91
C TRP A 200 -0.48 3.98 18.58
N LEU A 201 0.80 3.74 18.28
CA LEU A 201 1.51 2.57 18.81
C LEU A 201 2.26 2.88 20.09
N LEU A 202 3.12 3.92 20.10
CA LEU A 202 3.98 4.22 21.26
C LEU A 202 3.20 4.65 22.50
N PRO A 203 2.05 5.36 22.43
CA PRO A 203 1.26 5.67 23.61
C PRO A 203 0.57 4.44 24.23
N SER A 204 0.46 3.33 23.52
CA SER A 204 -0.24 2.10 23.94
C SER A 204 0.72 1.00 24.41
N VAL A 205 2.01 1.17 24.26
CA VAL A 205 3.09 0.26 24.69
C VAL A 205 3.82 0.84 25.91
#